data_bb88e521f5319afe52ecd4ef0a245770
#
_entry.id   bb88e521f5319afe52ecd4ef0a245770
#
_cell.length_a   1.000
_cell.length_b   1.000
_cell.length_c   1.000
_cell.angle_alpha   90.00
_cell.angle_beta   90.00
_cell.angle_gamma   90.00
#
_symmetry.space_group_name_H-M   'P 1'
#
loop_
_entity.id
_entity.type
_entity.pdbx_description
1 polymer ?
#
loop_
_entity_poly.entity_id
_entity_poly.type
_entity_poly.pdbx_seq_one_letter_code
_entity_poly.pdbx_strand_id
1 'polypeptide(L)'
;AWDGIHLSNTFNLYKNKKFKGVLIEPDNLRFKQLCKNIPDKKIIKINSFVTFEGSGTLENILKARYIDSNIDFISIDVDGCDYYIFETLQNLEAKIICVEFNPTIPNEVEFIQEKNFSLKQGCSPLSLKKLGEKMGYDLIASTHNNLFFSKKNLTDYIVDNKPSLDELRDDSSIKNYIFYGYDGSVLNSKLIELPWHRVTKKNINILPNFLRKYPSDYNNLQKICFYLLKFFNKPKKYLVNLKKYLLLFFSKF
;
A
#
# COMPACT_ATOMS: atom_id res chain seq x y z
N ALA A 1 -5.26 -6.75 15.72
CA ALA A 1 -4.38 -7.61 16.57
C ALA A 1 -4.48 -9.10 16.23
N TRP A 2 -5.43 -9.47 15.36
CA TRP A 2 -5.73 -10.86 15.02
C TRP A 2 -5.91 -11.72 16.28
N ASP A 3 -5.20 -12.87 16.36
CA ASP A 3 -5.26 -13.79 17.50
C ASP A 3 -4.25 -13.45 18.63
N GLY A 4 -3.51 -12.37 18.47
CA GLY A 4 -2.50 -11.86 19.39
C GLY A 4 -1.13 -12.55 19.34
N ILE A 5 -0.97 -13.62 18.55
CA ILE A 5 0.27 -14.40 18.43
C ILE A 5 0.80 -14.38 16.99
N HIS A 6 -0.04 -14.83 16.06
CA HIS A 6 0.36 -14.98 14.66
C HIS A 6 0.59 -13.63 14.00
N LEU A 7 1.77 -13.46 13.40
CA LEU A 7 2.22 -12.21 12.75
C LEU A 7 2.12 -10.95 13.64
N SER A 8 2.10 -11.11 14.96
CA SER A 8 1.96 -10.01 15.90
C SER A 8 3.27 -9.26 16.11
N ASN A 9 3.35 -7.99 15.72
CA ASN A 9 4.48 -7.10 15.97
C ASN A 9 4.74 -6.86 17.47
N THR A 10 3.76 -7.14 18.34
CA THR A 10 3.81 -6.83 19.78
C THR A 10 3.91 -8.04 20.69
N PHE A 11 3.73 -9.26 20.17
CA PHE A 11 3.68 -10.47 20.99
C PHE A 11 4.90 -10.64 21.91
N ASN A 12 6.12 -10.41 21.40
CA ASN A 12 7.34 -10.53 22.17
C ASN A 12 7.44 -9.48 23.32
N LEU A 13 6.86 -8.30 23.13
CA LEU A 13 6.89 -7.23 24.12
C LEU A 13 6.13 -7.62 25.39
N TYR A 14 4.92 -8.08 25.28
CA TYR A 14 4.13 -8.43 26.45
C TYR A 14 4.46 -9.82 27.00
N LYS A 15 4.81 -10.79 26.17
CA LYS A 15 5.18 -12.14 26.62
C LYS A 15 6.52 -12.17 27.33
N ASN A 16 7.55 -11.64 26.71
CA ASN A 16 8.93 -11.80 27.18
C ASN A 16 9.47 -10.57 27.90
N LYS A 17 8.98 -9.38 27.61
CA LYS A 17 9.44 -8.10 28.17
C LYS A 17 8.48 -7.51 29.20
N LYS A 18 7.38 -8.21 29.51
CA LYS A 18 6.39 -7.83 30.54
C LYS A 18 5.75 -6.44 30.34
N PHE A 19 5.66 -5.97 29.09
CA PHE A 19 4.92 -4.76 28.78
C PHE A 19 3.45 -4.93 29.15
N LYS A 20 2.83 -3.86 29.63
CA LYS A 20 1.38 -3.71 29.62
C LYS A 20 0.95 -3.32 28.21
N GLY A 21 -0.25 -3.64 27.80
CA GLY A 21 -0.65 -3.30 26.42
C GLY A 21 -2.15 -3.28 26.21
N VAL A 22 -2.49 -2.73 25.04
CA VAL A 22 -3.86 -2.73 24.53
C VAL A 22 -3.82 -3.40 23.17
N LEU A 23 -4.66 -4.41 22.97
CA LEU A 23 -4.83 -5.12 21.71
C LEU A 23 -6.25 -4.88 21.21
N ILE A 24 -6.35 -4.34 19.98
CA ILE A 24 -7.64 -3.99 19.37
C ILE A 24 -7.88 -4.90 18.18
N GLU A 25 -9.02 -5.56 18.14
CA GLU A 25 -9.40 -6.46 17.05
C GLU A 25 -10.89 -6.29 16.73
N PRO A 26 -11.25 -5.89 15.49
CA PRO A 26 -12.65 -5.67 15.12
C PRO A 26 -13.44 -6.96 14.87
N ASP A 27 -12.80 -8.02 14.34
CA ASP A 27 -13.49 -9.27 14.02
C ASP A 27 -13.83 -10.06 15.29
N ASN A 28 -15.10 -10.39 15.45
CA ASN A 28 -15.60 -11.06 16.66
C ASN A 28 -15.00 -12.47 16.88
N LEU A 29 -14.71 -13.21 15.82
CA LEU A 29 -14.13 -14.56 15.94
C LEU A 29 -12.66 -14.48 16.31
N ARG A 30 -11.91 -13.61 15.65
CA ARG A 30 -10.50 -13.31 15.96
C ARG A 30 -10.37 -12.74 17.38
N PHE A 31 -11.26 -11.84 17.78
CA PHE A 31 -11.28 -11.29 19.13
C PHE A 31 -11.49 -12.36 20.20
N LYS A 32 -12.37 -13.34 19.98
CA LYS A 32 -12.53 -14.49 20.89
C LYS A 32 -11.24 -15.32 20.97
N GLN A 33 -10.57 -15.53 19.84
CA GLN A 33 -9.27 -16.23 19.81
C GLN A 33 -8.21 -15.43 20.57
N LEU A 34 -8.12 -14.10 20.34
CA LEU A 34 -7.25 -13.20 21.06
C LEU A 34 -7.44 -13.30 22.58
N CYS A 35 -8.68 -13.24 23.06
CA CYS A 35 -8.98 -13.37 24.49
C CYS A 35 -8.55 -14.73 25.08
N LYS A 36 -8.67 -15.81 24.30
CA LYS A 36 -8.25 -17.15 24.69
C LYS A 36 -6.73 -17.28 24.73
N ASN A 37 -6.05 -16.75 23.70
CA ASN A 37 -4.60 -16.90 23.54
C ASN A 37 -3.82 -16.01 24.51
N ILE A 38 -4.38 -14.85 24.87
CA ILE A 38 -3.75 -13.85 25.74
C ILE A 38 -4.61 -13.68 27.01
N PRO A 39 -4.58 -14.61 27.95
CA PRO A 39 -5.39 -14.54 29.16
C PRO A 39 -4.89 -13.52 30.19
N ASP A 40 -3.67 -12.98 30.02
CA ASP A 40 -3.08 -12.00 30.94
C ASP A 40 -3.99 -10.76 31.07
N LYS A 41 -4.37 -10.46 32.32
CA LYS A 41 -5.21 -9.29 32.65
C LYS A 41 -4.50 -7.96 32.50
N LYS A 42 -3.17 -7.94 32.45
CA LYS A 42 -2.37 -6.73 32.17
C LYS A 42 -2.47 -6.28 30.73
N ILE A 43 -2.95 -7.15 29.84
CA ILE A 43 -3.20 -6.86 28.44
C ILE A 43 -4.69 -6.61 28.26
N ILE A 44 -5.06 -5.37 28.00
CA ILE A 44 -6.42 -4.96 27.72
C ILE A 44 -6.77 -5.40 26.28
N LYS A 45 -7.86 -6.10 26.10
CA LYS A 45 -8.39 -6.50 24.80
C LYS A 45 -9.64 -5.71 24.51
N ILE A 46 -9.72 -5.12 23.30
CA ILE A 46 -10.82 -4.27 22.86
C ILE A 46 -11.37 -4.82 21.54
N ASN A 47 -12.66 -5.17 21.53
CA ASN A 47 -13.33 -5.48 20.27
C ASN A 47 -13.89 -4.19 19.70
N SER A 48 -13.17 -3.59 18.77
CA SER A 48 -13.53 -2.32 18.12
C SER A 48 -12.86 -2.19 16.78
N PHE A 49 -13.52 -1.53 15.85
CA PHE A 49 -12.94 -1.10 14.60
C PHE A 49 -12.26 0.27 14.80
N VAL A 50 -10.98 0.39 14.43
CA VAL A 50 -10.26 1.66 14.47
C VAL A 50 -10.55 2.44 13.21
N THR A 51 -10.98 3.70 13.37
CA THR A 51 -11.30 4.60 12.27
C THR A 51 -10.38 5.84 12.29
N PHE A 52 -10.42 6.61 11.22
CA PHE A 52 -9.66 7.87 11.13
C PHE A 52 -10.48 9.12 11.50
N GLU A 53 -11.73 8.94 11.97
CA GLU A 53 -12.60 10.02 12.42
C GLU A 53 -13.64 9.52 13.43
N GLY A 54 -14.24 10.44 14.19
CA GLY A 54 -15.30 10.15 15.14
C GLY A 54 -14.85 9.37 16.38
N SER A 55 -15.77 8.66 17.02
CA SER A 55 -15.52 7.90 18.27
C SER A 55 -14.61 6.69 18.08
N GLY A 56 -14.42 6.23 16.85
CA GLY A 56 -13.59 5.08 16.51
C GLY A 56 -12.11 5.41 16.31
N THR A 57 -11.66 6.65 16.45
CA THR A 57 -10.22 6.96 16.40
C THR A 57 -9.50 6.30 17.56
N LEU A 58 -8.22 5.94 17.36
CA LEU A 58 -7.44 5.28 18.41
C LEU A 58 -7.42 6.11 19.69
N GLU A 59 -7.24 7.42 19.58
CA GLU A 59 -7.29 8.35 20.72
C GLU A 59 -8.61 8.25 21.49
N ASN A 60 -9.76 8.29 20.81
CA ASN A 60 -11.06 8.23 21.46
C ASN A 60 -11.35 6.85 22.07
N ILE A 61 -10.91 5.77 21.42
CA ILE A 61 -10.99 4.41 21.98
C ILE A 61 -10.20 4.29 23.29
N LEU A 62 -9.00 4.87 23.36
CA LEU A 62 -8.17 4.85 24.55
C LEU A 62 -8.75 5.75 25.66
N LYS A 63 -9.15 6.97 25.33
CA LYS A 63 -9.79 7.92 26.26
C LYS A 63 -11.05 7.34 26.92
N ALA A 64 -11.91 6.68 26.14
CA ALA A 64 -13.14 6.05 26.65
C ALA A 64 -12.87 4.93 27.68
N ARG A 65 -11.63 4.48 27.81
CA ARG A 65 -11.20 3.45 28.77
C ARG A 65 -10.22 3.94 29.81
N TYR A 66 -10.03 5.26 29.91
CA TYR A 66 -9.08 5.91 30.83
C TYR A 66 -7.65 5.37 30.67
N ILE A 67 -7.24 5.06 29.42
CA ILE A 67 -5.89 4.60 29.11
C ILE A 67 -5.03 5.84 28.81
N ASP A 68 -3.85 5.88 29.43
CA ASP A 68 -2.88 6.96 29.29
C ASP A 68 -2.48 7.17 27.82
N SER A 69 -2.29 8.43 27.44
CA SER A 69 -1.79 8.84 26.13
C SER A 69 -0.27 8.74 25.99
N ASN A 70 0.47 8.59 27.10
CA ASN A 70 1.92 8.38 27.09
C ASN A 70 2.22 6.90 26.79
N ILE A 71 2.54 6.61 25.54
CA ILE A 71 2.68 5.25 25.02
C ILE A 71 4.13 5.00 24.60
N ASP A 72 4.72 3.89 25.03
CA ASP A 72 6.07 3.52 24.62
C ASP A 72 6.11 3.06 23.16
N PHE A 73 5.11 2.25 22.73
CA PHE A 73 5.09 1.63 21.42
C PHE A 73 3.68 1.52 20.86
N ILE A 74 3.47 1.98 19.63
CA ILE A 74 2.23 1.75 18.85
C ILE A 74 2.57 0.92 17.61
N SER A 75 1.78 -0.12 17.33
CA SER A 75 1.80 -0.84 16.06
C SER A 75 0.50 -0.64 15.32
N ILE A 76 0.57 -0.16 14.09
CA ILE A 76 -0.55 0.06 13.17
C ILE A 76 -0.42 -0.95 12.04
N ASP A 77 -1.46 -1.77 11.89
CA ASP A 77 -1.59 -2.80 10.87
C ASP A 77 -3.10 -3.06 10.71
N VAL A 78 -3.71 -2.39 9.74
CA VAL A 78 -5.15 -2.41 9.46
C VAL A 78 -5.46 -2.79 8.02
N ASP A 79 -4.49 -3.41 7.34
CA ASP A 79 -4.62 -3.91 5.97
C ASP A 79 -5.07 -2.84 4.96
N GLY A 80 -4.44 -1.67 4.94
CA GLY A 80 -4.61 -0.71 3.86
C GLY A 80 -4.74 0.77 4.26
N CYS A 81 -5.52 1.09 5.30
CA CYS A 81 -5.68 2.49 5.75
C CYS A 81 -4.66 2.93 6.80
N ASP A 82 -3.53 2.26 6.93
CA ASP A 82 -2.48 2.46 7.91
C ASP A 82 -1.96 3.90 7.92
N TYR A 83 -1.75 4.48 6.74
CA TYR A 83 -1.35 5.88 6.59
C TYR A 83 -2.31 6.83 7.31
N TYR A 84 -3.62 6.66 7.11
CA TYR A 84 -4.64 7.54 7.69
C TYR A 84 -4.81 7.33 9.19
N ILE A 85 -4.63 6.11 9.69
CA ILE A 85 -4.61 5.86 11.13
C ILE A 85 -3.38 6.52 11.76
N PHE A 86 -2.20 6.39 11.12
CA PHE A 86 -0.99 7.09 11.58
C PHE A 86 -1.20 8.61 11.61
N GLU A 87 -1.80 9.19 10.57
CA GLU A 87 -2.08 10.63 10.50
C GLU A 87 -2.97 11.14 11.66
N THR A 88 -3.81 10.28 12.24
CA THR A 88 -4.69 10.65 13.37
C THR A 88 -4.00 10.67 14.74
N LEU A 89 -2.74 10.25 14.85
CA LEU A 89 -2.06 10.12 16.15
C LEU A 89 -1.48 11.44 16.68
N GLN A 90 -1.92 12.59 16.20
CA GLN A 90 -1.34 13.90 16.54
C GLN A 90 -1.34 14.21 18.04
N ASN A 91 -2.31 13.69 18.80
CA ASN A 91 -2.46 13.91 20.23
C ASN A 91 -1.99 12.71 21.08
N LEU A 92 -1.48 11.65 20.45
CA LEU A 92 -0.91 10.50 21.16
C LEU A 92 0.62 10.59 21.12
N GLU A 93 1.22 10.70 22.31
CA GLU A 93 2.67 10.79 22.44
C GLU A 93 3.31 9.39 22.50
N ALA A 94 3.44 8.73 21.35
CA ALA A 94 4.17 7.48 21.27
C ALA A 94 5.68 7.72 21.12
N LYS A 95 6.51 6.94 21.84
CA LYS A 95 7.97 7.01 21.69
C LYS A 95 8.41 6.35 20.38
N ILE A 96 7.84 5.19 20.09
CA ILE A 96 8.09 4.40 18.86
C ILE A 96 6.77 4.08 18.19
N ILE A 97 6.71 4.24 16.87
CA ILE A 97 5.56 3.85 16.05
C ILE A 97 6.03 2.87 14.97
N CYS A 98 5.34 1.74 14.88
CA CYS A 98 5.49 0.75 13.81
C CYS A 98 4.26 0.82 12.91
N VAL A 99 4.46 1.00 11.60
CA VAL A 99 3.37 1.13 10.62
C VAL A 99 3.60 0.21 9.44
N GLU A 100 2.57 -0.55 9.05
CA GLU A 100 2.62 -1.38 7.86
C GLU A 100 2.60 -0.53 6.58
N PHE A 101 3.39 -0.97 5.59
CA PHE A 101 3.36 -0.44 4.22
C PHE A 101 3.20 -1.57 3.21
N ASN A 102 2.80 -1.25 1.99
CA ASN A 102 2.73 -2.23 0.91
C ASN A 102 4.16 -2.54 0.39
N PRO A 103 4.70 -3.74 0.65
CA PRO A 103 6.09 -4.09 0.32
C PRO A 103 6.34 -4.22 -1.19
N THR A 104 5.31 -4.20 -2.02
CA THR A 104 5.45 -4.28 -3.49
C THR A 104 5.67 -2.93 -4.15
N ILE A 105 5.66 -1.83 -3.37
CA ILE A 105 5.87 -0.47 -3.89
C ILE A 105 7.35 -0.09 -3.72
N PRO A 106 8.05 0.35 -4.79
CA PRO A 106 9.43 0.83 -4.73
C PRO A 106 9.61 2.06 -3.83
N ASN A 107 10.84 2.25 -3.32
CA ASN A 107 11.18 3.32 -2.39
C ASN A 107 10.98 4.73 -2.95
N GLU A 108 11.15 4.91 -4.26
CA GLU A 108 10.97 6.19 -4.95
C GLU A 108 9.51 6.53 -5.29
N VAL A 109 8.59 5.59 -5.12
CA VAL A 109 7.18 5.79 -5.49
C VAL A 109 6.40 6.36 -4.31
N GLU A 110 5.75 7.50 -4.52
CA GLU A 110 4.80 8.07 -3.56
C GLU A 110 3.39 7.61 -3.91
N PHE A 111 2.81 6.80 -3.04
CA PHE A 111 1.47 6.26 -3.21
C PHE A 111 0.76 6.13 -1.88
N ILE A 112 -0.50 6.55 -1.85
CA ILE A 112 -1.44 6.38 -0.74
C ILE A 112 -2.76 5.94 -1.37
N GLN A 113 -3.36 4.85 -0.90
CA GLN A 113 -4.70 4.47 -1.36
C GLN A 113 -5.72 5.56 -1.03
N GLU A 114 -6.87 5.56 -1.69
CA GLU A 114 -7.99 6.41 -1.30
C GLU A 114 -8.44 6.11 0.14
N LYS A 115 -8.98 7.14 0.83
CA LYS A 115 -9.46 7.05 2.22
C LYS A 115 -10.72 6.19 2.31
N ASN A 116 -10.56 4.88 2.11
CA ASN A 116 -11.64 3.91 2.03
C ASN A 116 -11.17 2.55 2.56
N PHE A 117 -11.77 2.05 3.63
CA PHE A 117 -11.45 0.76 4.25
C PHE A 117 -11.78 -0.46 3.37
N SER A 118 -12.59 -0.31 2.32
CA SER A 118 -12.86 -1.40 1.37
C SER A 118 -11.69 -1.69 0.45
N LEU A 119 -10.78 -0.72 0.28
CA LEU A 119 -9.57 -0.87 -0.51
C LEU A 119 -8.47 -1.52 0.34
N LYS A 120 -7.71 -2.39 -0.30
CA LYS A 120 -6.59 -3.13 0.33
C LYS A 120 -5.32 -2.94 -0.51
N GLN A 121 -4.95 -1.69 -0.74
CA GLN A 121 -3.80 -1.30 -1.56
C GLN A 121 -2.64 -0.79 -0.70
N GLY A 122 -2.93 -0.29 0.49
CA GLY A 122 -1.95 0.25 1.41
C GLY A 122 -1.35 1.59 0.98
N CYS A 123 -0.15 1.85 1.43
CA CYS A 123 0.64 3.03 1.07
C CYS A 123 2.10 2.66 0.83
N SER A 124 2.83 3.56 0.19
CA SER A 124 4.26 3.37 -0.04
C SER A 124 5.10 3.67 1.21
N PRO A 125 6.30 3.09 1.32
CA PRO A 125 7.23 3.42 2.39
C PRO A 125 7.64 4.89 2.36
N LEU A 126 7.77 5.50 1.16
CA LEU A 126 8.09 6.92 1.00
C LEU A 126 7.00 7.82 1.58
N SER A 127 5.72 7.50 1.33
CA SER A 127 4.60 8.27 1.88
C SER A 127 4.55 8.23 3.40
N LEU A 128 4.80 7.06 4.01
CA LEU A 128 4.89 6.93 5.47
C LEU A 128 6.07 7.69 6.05
N LYS A 129 7.26 7.62 5.41
CA LYS A 129 8.45 8.39 5.83
C LYS A 129 8.14 9.88 5.87
N LYS A 130 7.56 10.44 4.80
CA LYS A 130 7.17 11.86 4.74
C LYS A 130 6.15 12.23 5.82
N LEU A 131 5.17 11.36 6.08
CA LEU A 131 4.18 11.58 7.15
C LEU A 131 4.86 11.57 8.52
N GLY A 132 5.70 10.59 8.82
CA GLY A 132 6.45 10.50 10.07
C GLY A 132 7.27 11.76 10.33
N GLU A 133 8.03 12.24 9.33
CA GLU A 133 8.82 13.47 9.41
C GLU A 133 7.95 14.72 9.71
N LYS A 134 6.79 14.82 9.04
CA LYS A 134 5.80 15.89 9.29
C LYS A 134 5.25 15.84 10.72
N MET A 135 5.05 14.64 11.27
CA MET A 135 4.53 14.42 12.61
C MET A 135 5.60 14.49 13.72
N GLY A 136 6.85 14.80 13.39
CA GLY A 136 7.92 14.93 14.38
C GLY A 136 8.63 13.63 14.74
N TYR A 137 8.58 12.63 13.85
CA TYR A 137 9.26 11.35 13.99
C TYR A 137 10.38 11.22 12.96
N ASP A 138 11.40 10.44 13.29
CA ASP A 138 12.46 10.03 12.39
C ASP A 138 12.31 8.53 12.08
N LEU A 139 12.56 8.14 10.83
CA LEU A 139 12.64 6.74 10.43
C LEU A 139 13.91 6.12 11.03
N ILE A 140 13.79 4.98 11.72
CA ILE A 140 14.92 4.34 12.40
C ILE A 140 15.19 2.90 11.97
N ALA A 141 14.18 2.19 11.46
CA ALA A 141 14.32 0.80 11.03
C ALA A 141 13.21 0.40 10.05
N SER A 142 13.43 -0.70 9.34
CA SER A 142 12.45 -1.36 8.49
C SER A 142 12.47 -2.87 8.67
N THR A 143 11.32 -3.51 8.53
CA THR A 143 11.19 -4.93 8.22
C THR A 143 10.72 -5.09 6.78
N HIS A 144 10.33 -6.30 6.39
CA HIS A 144 9.82 -6.55 5.03
C HIS A 144 8.59 -5.67 4.68
N ASN A 145 7.70 -5.44 5.64
CA ASN A 145 6.42 -4.73 5.45
C ASN A 145 6.10 -3.66 6.50
N ASN A 146 7.01 -3.38 7.43
CA ASN A 146 6.79 -2.36 8.47
C ASN A 146 7.93 -1.35 8.50
N LEU A 147 7.61 -0.07 8.70
CA LEU A 147 8.55 0.99 9.07
C LEU A 147 8.43 1.30 10.56
N PHE A 148 9.57 1.58 11.18
CA PHE A 148 9.67 1.98 12.59
C PHE A 148 10.13 3.43 12.67
N PHE A 149 9.40 4.20 13.43
CA PHE A 149 9.64 5.63 13.64
C PHE A 149 9.91 5.90 15.11
N SER A 150 10.90 6.71 15.40
CA SER A 150 11.20 7.22 16.74
C SER A 150 10.82 8.69 16.85
N LYS A 151 10.31 9.12 18.00
CA LYS A 151 10.13 10.55 18.30
C LYS A 151 11.50 11.25 18.19
N LYS A 152 11.58 12.39 17.48
CA LYS A 152 12.84 13.06 17.12
C LYS A 152 13.81 13.27 18.30
N ASN A 153 13.27 13.62 19.49
CA ASN A 153 14.08 13.82 20.68
C ASN A 153 14.65 12.52 21.29
N LEU A 154 14.26 11.37 20.77
CA LEU A 154 14.73 10.06 21.23
C LEU A 154 15.62 9.36 20.19
N THR A 155 15.65 9.84 18.96
CA THR A 155 16.33 9.15 17.84
C THR A 155 17.82 8.93 18.13
N ASP A 156 18.53 9.95 18.60
CA ASP A 156 19.98 9.89 18.84
C ASP A 156 20.38 8.92 19.99
N TYR A 157 19.40 8.49 20.81
CA TYR A 157 19.61 7.42 21.81
C TYR A 157 19.41 6.01 21.25
N ILE A 158 18.86 5.89 20.03
CA ILE A 158 18.47 4.60 19.44
C ILE A 158 19.36 4.24 18.26
N VAL A 159 19.72 5.22 17.43
CA VAL A 159 20.56 5.05 16.24
C VAL A 159 21.67 6.11 16.21
N ASP A 160 22.88 5.69 15.87
CA ASP A 160 24.03 6.60 15.75
C ASP A 160 23.86 7.58 14.57
N ASN A 161 23.30 7.10 13.48
CA ASN A 161 22.99 7.89 12.28
C ASN A 161 21.57 7.59 11.80
N LYS A 162 20.84 8.63 11.35
CA LYS A 162 19.52 8.46 10.78
C LYS A 162 19.63 7.78 9.42
N PRO A 163 19.13 6.54 9.28
CA PRO A 163 19.25 5.83 8.03
C PRO A 163 18.29 6.38 6.97
N SER A 164 18.72 6.35 5.72
CA SER A 164 17.83 6.57 4.57
C SER A 164 16.94 5.35 4.34
N LEU A 165 15.87 5.53 3.58
CA LEU A 165 14.97 4.43 3.23
C LEU A 165 15.69 3.36 2.40
N ASP A 166 16.62 3.76 1.51
CA ASP A 166 17.37 2.82 0.65
C ASP A 166 18.43 2.03 1.43
N GLU A 167 18.97 2.59 2.52
CA GLU A 167 19.84 1.83 3.44
C GLU A 167 19.08 0.79 4.25
N LEU A 168 17.83 1.07 4.57
CA LEU A 168 16.99 0.16 5.36
C LEU A 168 16.29 -0.92 4.53
N ARG A 169 16.09 -0.68 3.22
CA ARG A 169 15.27 -1.54 2.37
C ARG A 169 15.84 -1.63 0.96
N ASP A 170 16.33 -2.81 0.60
CA ASP A 170 16.63 -3.13 -0.80
C ASP A 170 15.32 -3.44 -1.55
N ASP A 171 14.94 -2.58 -2.49
CA ASP A 171 13.76 -2.70 -3.33
C ASP A 171 14.06 -3.13 -4.77
N SER A 172 15.32 -3.49 -5.07
CA SER A 172 15.77 -3.88 -6.41
C SER A 172 14.99 -5.08 -6.97
N SER A 173 14.59 -6.00 -6.09
CA SER A 173 13.84 -7.21 -6.47
C SER A 173 12.43 -6.92 -6.95
N ILE A 174 11.78 -5.84 -6.49
CA ILE A 174 10.39 -5.51 -6.84
C ILE A 174 10.27 -4.53 -8.01
N LYS A 175 11.32 -3.80 -8.35
CA LYS A 175 11.32 -2.87 -9.49
C LYS A 175 11.10 -3.63 -10.79
N ASN A 176 10.05 -3.25 -11.52
CA ASN A 176 9.70 -3.81 -12.81
C ASN A 176 9.46 -2.68 -13.82
N TYR A 177 10.24 -2.69 -14.90
CA TYR A 177 10.19 -1.67 -15.94
C TYR A 177 9.34 -2.16 -17.10
N ILE A 178 8.41 -1.31 -17.56
CA ILE A 178 7.56 -1.55 -18.72
C ILE A 178 8.11 -0.76 -19.89
N PHE A 179 8.26 -1.40 -21.04
CA PHE A 179 8.71 -0.77 -22.28
C PHE A 179 7.96 -1.35 -23.48
N TYR A 180 8.10 -0.71 -24.65
CA TYR A 180 7.28 -1.02 -25.81
C TYR A 180 8.15 -1.42 -26.99
N GLY A 181 7.78 -2.54 -27.64
CA GLY A 181 8.36 -2.92 -28.92
C GLY A 181 7.83 -2.06 -30.07
N TYR A 182 8.60 -1.91 -31.12
CA TYR A 182 8.17 -1.23 -32.33
C TYR A 182 7.00 -1.91 -33.03
N ASP A 183 6.78 -3.18 -32.75
CA ASP A 183 5.63 -3.99 -33.20
C ASP A 183 4.37 -3.76 -32.36
N GLY A 184 4.43 -2.88 -31.33
CA GLY A 184 3.33 -2.63 -30.43
C GLY A 184 3.17 -3.67 -29.31
N SER A 185 4.15 -4.55 -29.10
CA SER A 185 4.20 -5.41 -27.92
C SER A 185 4.49 -4.59 -26.66
N VAL A 186 3.90 -5.00 -25.55
CA VAL A 186 4.22 -4.48 -24.20
C VAL A 186 5.10 -5.52 -23.52
N LEU A 187 6.27 -5.08 -23.13
CA LEU A 187 7.31 -5.90 -22.51
C LEU A 187 7.58 -5.39 -21.09
N ASN A 188 7.98 -6.27 -20.22
CA ASN A 188 8.37 -5.93 -18.85
C ASN A 188 9.66 -6.66 -18.46
N SER A 189 10.48 -6.02 -17.64
CA SER A 189 11.81 -6.53 -17.25
C SER A 189 11.74 -7.75 -16.35
N LYS A 190 10.63 -7.93 -15.61
CA LYS A 190 10.40 -9.06 -14.71
C LYS A 190 9.02 -9.65 -14.94
N LEU A 191 8.75 -10.83 -14.41
CA LEU A 191 7.40 -11.37 -14.33
C LEU A 191 6.52 -10.42 -13.50
N ILE A 192 5.30 -10.20 -13.98
CA ILE A 192 4.27 -9.52 -13.18
C ILE A 192 3.73 -10.56 -12.22
N GLU A 193 3.87 -10.31 -10.94
CA GLU A 193 3.43 -11.22 -9.89
C GLU A 193 2.41 -10.54 -8.99
N LEU A 194 1.36 -11.28 -8.65
CA LEU A 194 0.40 -10.93 -7.61
C LEU A 194 0.69 -11.81 -6.38
N PRO A 195 1.53 -11.37 -5.43
CA PRO A 195 2.08 -12.25 -4.38
C PRO A 195 0.98 -12.91 -3.54
N TRP A 196 -0.03 -12.15 -3.13
CA TRP A 196 -1.14 -12.67 -2.31
C TRP A 196 -2.08 -13.63 -3.07
N HIS A 197 -2.14 -13.53 -4.41
CA HIS A 197 -2.96 -14.40 -5.26
C HIS A 197 -2.17 -15.56 -5.88
N ARG A 198 -0.83 -15.54 -5.76
CA ARG A 198 0.07 -16.54 -6.36
C ARG A 198 -0.13 -16.70 -7.87
N VAL A 199 -0.39 -15.58 -8.55
CA VAL A 199 -0.59 -15.53 -10.00
C VAL A 199 0.54 -14.72 -10.62
N THR A 200 1.11 -15.27 -11.70
CA THR A 200 2.18 -14.61 -12.47
C THR A 200 1.80 -14.44 -13.93
N LYS A 201 2.27 -13.37 -14.56
CA LYS A 201 2.11 -13.12 -15.99
C LYS A 201 3.38 -12.55 -16.60
N LYS A 202 3.79 -13.07 -17.76
CA LYS A 202 5.05 -12.64 -18.40
C LYS A 202 4.97 -11.23 -18.98
N ASN A 203 3.83 -10.87 -19.59
CA ASN A 203 3.62 -9.53 -20.16
C ASN A 203 2.13 -9.17 -20.24
N ILE A 204 1.85 -7.86 -20.44
CA ILE A 204 0.50 -7.33 -20.63
C ILE A 204 0.42 -6.71 -22.03
N ASN A 205 -0.07 -7.47 -23.01
CA ASN A 205 -0.24 -6.96 -24.35
C ASN A 205 -1.62 -6.31 -24.54
N ILE A 206 -1.63 -5.11 -25.09
CA ILE A 206 -2.83 -4.35 -25.45
C ILE A 206 -3.33 -4.76 -26.84
N LEU A 207 -2.37 -4.98 -27.77
CA LEU A 207 -2.71 -5.42 -29.11
C LEU A 207 -2.83 -6.94 -29.17
N PRO A 208 -3.83 -7.47 -29.88
CA PRO A 208 -3.91 -8.90 -30.20
C PRO A 208 -2.72 -9.31 -31.09
N ASN A 209 -2.32 -10.58 -31.05
CA ASN A 209 -1.12 -11.09 -31.71
C ASN A 209 -1.02 -10.70 -33.18
N PHE A 210 -2.14 -10.79 -33.93
CA PHE A 210 -2.16 -10.52 -35.37
C PHE A 210 -1.96 -9.02 -35.71
N LEU A 211 -2.09 -8.11 -34.75
CA LEU A 211 -1.80 -6.68 -34.89
C LEU A 211 -0.44 -6.29 -34.30
N ARG A 212 0.34 -7.21 -33.75
CA ARG A 212 1.69 -6.94 -33.26
C ARG A 212 2.68 -6.99 -34.41
N LYS A 213 2.66 -5.94 -35.21
CA LYS A 213 3.58 -5.65 -36.33
C LYS A 213 3.80 -4.16 -36.40
N TYR A 214 4.88 -3.75 -37.06
CA TYR A 214 5.06 -2.34 -37.34
C TYR A 214 3.87 -1.81 -38.19
N PRO A 215 3.31 -0.64 -37.90
CA PRO A 215 2.06 -0.18 -38.56
C PRO A 215 2.12 -0.09 -40.09
N SER A 216 3.30 0.18 -40.68
CA SER A 216 3.49 0.17 -42.13
C SER A 216 3.27 -1.20 -42.77
N ASP A 217 3.47 -2.28 -42.01
CA ASP A 217 3.44 -3.66 -42.50
C ASP A 217 2.06 -4.29 -42.40
N TYR A 218 1.04 -3.51 -41.98
CA TYR A 218 -0.33 -3.97 -41.92
C TYR A 218 -0.92 -4.18 -43.32
N ASN A 219 -1.48 -5.34 -43.55
CA ASN A 219 -2.35 -5.57 -44.70
C ASN A 219 -3.70 -4.82 -44.54
N ASN A 220 -4.53 -4.81 -45.57
CA ASN A 220 -5.79 -4.04 -45.55
C ASN A 220 -6.74 -4.48 -44.41
N LEU A 221 -6.85 -5.77 -44.13
CA LEU A 221 -7.68 -6.26 -43.02
C LEU A 221 -7.15 -5.82 -41.66
N GLN A 222 -5.84 -5.93 -41.44
CA GLN A 222 -5.19 -5.46 -40.21
C GLN A 222 -5.35 -3.95 -40.03
N LYS A 223 -5.28 -3.15 -41.09
CA LYS A 223 -5.55 -1.70 -41.03
C LYS A 223 -6.97 -1.42 -40.56
N ILE A 224 -7.97 -2.11 -41.10
CA ILE A 224 -9.37 -1.95 -40.68
C ILE A 224 -9.53 -2.32 -39.19
N CYS A 225 -9.05 -3.47 -38.77
CA CYS A 225 -9.12 -3.92 -37.38
C CYS A 225 -8.42 -2.95 -36.42
N PHE A 226 -7.27 -2.39 -36.81
CA PHE A 226 -6.51 -1.43 -36.01
C PHE A 226 -7.28 -0.10 -35.87
N TYR A 227 -7.93 0.38 -36.93
CA TYR A 227 -8.79 1.58 -36.85
C TYR A 227 -10.01 1.36 -35.97
N LEU A 228 -10.66 0.21 -36.03
CA LEU A 228 -11.76 -0.17 -35.14
C LEU A 228 -11.28 -0.19 -33.68
N LEU A 229 -10.15 -0.81 -33.40
CA LEU A 229 -9.58 -0.86 -32.05
C LEU A 229 -9.27 0.55 -31.52
N LYS A 230 -8.71 1.44 -32.34
CA LYS A 230 -8.50 2.86 -31.99
C LYS A 230 -9.81 3.57 -31.68
N PHE A 231 -10.83 3.33 -32.49
CA PHE A 231 -12.16 3.92 -32.30
C PHE A 231 -12.77 3.52 -30.96
N PHE A 232 -12.76 2.24 -30.61
CA PHE A 232 -13.31 1.75 -29.36
C PHE A 232 -12.51 2.24 -28.12
N ASN A 233 -11.20 2.40 -28.24
CA ASN A 233 -10.39 2.89 -27.13
C ASN A 233 -10.49 4.41 -26.89
N LYS A 234 -10.74 5.23 -27.93
CA LYS A 234 -10.86 6.70 -27.82
C LYS A 234 -11.96 7.25 -28.75
N PRO A 235 -13.23 6.93 -28.53
CA PRO A 235 -14.31 7.23 -29.48
C PRO A 235 -14.41 8.73 -29.82
N LYS A 236 -14.31 9.64 -28.83
CA LYS A 236 -14.43 11.09 -29.05
C LYS A 236 -13.36 11.66 -30.00
N LYS A 237 -12.12 11.16 -29.93
CA LYS A 237 -11.01 11.64 -30.76
C LYS A 237 -11.13 11.16 -32.22
N TYR A 238 -11.70 10.00 -32.44
CA TYR A 238 -11.77 9.37 -33.76
C TYR A 238 -13.08 9.61 -34.51
N LEU A 239 -14.16 9.98 -33.84
CA LEU A 239 -15.41 10.41 -34.49
C LEU A 239 -15.22 11.63 -35.40
N VAL A 240 -14.37 12.58 -35.00
CA VAL A 240 -14.04 13.76 -35.81
C VAL A 240 -13.23 13.36 -37.06
N ASN A 241 -12.31 12.44 -36.94
CA ASN A 241 -11.49 11.95 -38.05
C ASN A 241 -12.25 10.98 -38.96
N LEU A 242 -13.15 10.16 -38.43
CA LEU A 242 -13.95 9.22 -39.23
C LEU A 242 -14.86 9.96 -40.25
N LYS A 243 -15.48 11.08 -39.85
CA LYS A 243 -16.21 11.95 -40.77
C LYS A 243 -15.31 12.44 -41.91
N LYS A 244 -14.09 12.85 -41.63
CA LYS A 244 -13.13 13.33 -42.62
C LYS A 244 -12.67 12.21 -43.58
N TYR A 245 -12.45 11.01 -43.09
CA TYR A 245 -12.07 9.84 -43.89
C TYR A 245 -13.24 9.29 -44.74
N LEU A 246 -14.44 9.27 -44.22
CA LEU A 246 -15.65 8.89 -45.00
C LEU A 246 -15.92 9.88 -46.12
N LEU A 247 -15.78 11.19 -45.87
CA LEU A 247 -15.91 12.21 -46.90
C LEU A 247 -14.87 12.08 -48.01
N LEU A 248 -13.60 11.74 -47.66
CA LEU A 248 -12.53 11.48 -48.62
C LEU A 248 -12.70 10.16 -49.38
N PHE A 249 -13.36 9.18 -48.81
CA PHE A 249 -13.66 7.92 -49.48
C PHE A 249 -14.81 8.07 -50.48
N PHE A 250 -15.85 8.78 -50.09
CA PHE A 250 -17.01 9.02 -50.99
C PHE A 250 -16.75 10.11 -52.04
N SER A 251 -15.69 10.94 -51.90
CA SER A 251 -15.33 11.91 -52.92
C SER A 251 -14.49 11.32 -54.06
N LYS A 252 -14.12 10.03 -53.99
CA LYS A 252 -13.37 9.30 -55.01
C LYS A 252 -14.26 8.36 -55.88
N PHE A 253 -15.53 8.42 -55.66
CA PHE A 253 -16.57 7.78 -56.50
C PHE A 253 -17.51 8.86 -57.04
#